data_d9c51b6ef6d44993ae7545abd620a1de
#
_entry.id   d9c51b6ef6d44993ae7545abd620a1de
#
_cell.length_a   1.000
_cell.length_b   1.000
_cell.length_c   1.000
_cell.angle_alpha   90.00
_cell.angle_beta   90.00
_cell.angle_gamma   90.00
#
_symmetry.space_group_name_H-M   'P 1'
#
loop_
_entity.id
_entity.type
_entity.pdbx_description
1 polymer ?
#
loop_
_entity_poly.entity_id
_entity_poly.type
_entity_poly.pdbx_seq_one_letter_code
_entity_poly.pdbx_strand_id
1 'polypeptide(L)'
;MSTDNKQSLPALTLAAIGVVYGDIGTSPLYTLRECLSGQFGFGVERDAVFGFLSLIFWLLIFTVSIKYITFVMRADNAGEGGILTLMSLAGRNTSARMTSVLVILGLIGGSFFYGEVVITPAISVMSAIEGLEIIAPQLDTWIVPISIIVLTLLFVIQKHGTGMVGKLFAPIMLIWFLLLAVLGARSIYANPEVLQALNPYWAVHFFLQYKTVSFIALGAVVLSITGVEALYAD
;
A
#
# COMPACT_ATOMS: atom_id res chain seq x y z
N MET A 1 8.45 38.33 -4.31
CA MET A 1 7.77 37.89 -5.55
C MET A 1 8.09 36.40 -5.70
N SER A 2 7.29 35.53 -5.11
CA SER A 2 7.39 34.09 -5.32
C SER A 2 6.71 33.81 -6.66
N THR A 3 7.48 33.42 -7.66
CA THR A 3 6.96 32.84 -8.90
C THR A 3 6.29 31.53 -8.52
N ASP A 4 4.98 31.60 -8.42
CA ASP A 4 4.09 30.45 -8.28
C ASP A 4 4.29 29.55 -9.52
N ASN A 5 5.24 28.65 -9.43
CA ASN A 5 5.56 27.71 -10.50
C ASN A 5 4.49 26.60 -10.42
N LYS A 6 3.25 26.94 -10.83
CA LYS A 6 2.15 25.98 -10.91
C LYS A 6 2.58 24.85 -11.85
N GLN A 7 2.98 23.75 -11.26
CA GLN A 7 3.27 22.53 -12.02
C GLN A 7 2.02 22.17 -12.83
N SER A 8 2.21 21.75 -14.07
CA SER A 8 1.09 21.33 -14.93
C SER A 8 0.42 20.08 -14.36
N LEU A 9 -0.90 19.98 -14.50
CA LEU A 9 -1.64 18.81 -14.03
C LEU A 9 -1.04 17.45 -14.46
N PRO A 10 -0.57 17.28 -15.72
CA PRO A 10 0.13 16.07 -16.14
C PRO A 10 1.40 15.79 -15.35
N ALA A 11 2.17 16.82 -14.99
CA ALA A 11 3.39 16.66 -14.21
C ALA A 11 3.11 16.24 -12.77
N LEU A 12 2.07 16.81 -12.16
CA LEU A 12 1.59 16.39 -10.83
C LEU A 12 1.06 14.95 -10.84
N THR A 13 0.28 14.58 -11.86
CA THR A 13 -0.21 13.21 -12.02
C THR A 13 0.93 12.20 -12.15
N LEU A 14 1.96 12.52 -12.95
CA LEU A 14 3.15 11.66 -13.09
C LEU A 14 3.92 11.54 -11.76
N ALA A 15 4.07 12.65 -11.03
CA ALA A 15 4.71 12.62 -9.74
C ALA A 15 3.94 11.74 -8.74
N ALA A 16 2.61 11.89 -8.68
CA ALA A 16 1.75 11.07 -7.83
C ALA A 16 1.84 9.58 -8.17
N ILE A 17 1.88 9.21 -9.47
CA ILE A 17 2.07 7.82 -9.89
C ILE A 17 3.41 7.28 -9.40
N GLY A 18 4.48 8.07 -9.49
CA GLY A 18 5.81 7.62 -9.07
C GLY A 18 5.99 7.51 -7.56
N VAL A 19 5.38 8.39 -6.78
CA VAL A 19 5.57 8.46 -5.32
C VAL A 19 4.54 7.60 -4.61
N VAL A 20 3.25 7.83 -4.86
CA VAL A 20 2.16 7.23 -4.09
C VAL A 20 1.82 5.83 -4.61
N TYR A 21 1.59 5.72 -5.92
CA TYR A 21 1.16 4.44 -6.51
C TYR A 21 2.30 3.43 -6.66
N GLY A 22 3.56 3.83 -6.43
CA GLY A 22 4.69 2.91 -6.38
C GLY A 22 4.53 1.85 -5.30
N ASP A 23 4.12 2.26 -4.12
CA ASP A 23 3.91 1.38 -2.98
C ASP A 23 2.61 0.57 -3.12
N ILE A 24 1.49 1.23 -3.39
CA ILE A 24 0.19 0.58 -3.59
C ILE A 24 0.25 -0.48 -4.71
N GLY A 25 1.08 -0.26 -5.73
CA GLY A 25 1.22 -1.19 -6.87
C GLY A 25 1.99 -2.47 -6.57
N THR A 26 2.69 -2.54 -5.46
CA THR A 26 3.47 -3.73 -5.03
C THR A 26 2.83 -4.47 -3.87
N SER A 27 2.18 -3.74 -2.97
CA SER A 27 1.64 -4.24 -1.71
C SER A 27 0.67 -5.42 -1.84
N PRO A 28 -0.31 -5.44 -2.77
CA PRO A 28 -1.21 -6.57 -2.92
C PRO A 28 -0.52 -7.88 -3.32
N LEU A 29 0.61 -7.80 -4.05
CA LEU A 29 1.33 -8.99 -4.52
C LEU A 29 2.04 -9.69 -3.38
N TYR A 30 2.84 -8.98 -2.58
CA TYR A 30 3.50 -9.60 -1.44
C TYR A 30 2.50 -9.97 -0.34
N THR A 31 1.41 -9.20 -0.19
CA THR A 31 0.32 -9.57 0.72
C THR A 31 -0.29 -10.91 0.37
N LEU A 32 -0.62 -11.13 -0.89
CA LEU A 32 -1.19 -12.41 -1.32
C LEU A 32 -0.21 -13.57 -1.09
N ARG A 33 1.08 -13.36 -1.39
CA ARG A 33 2.14 -14.34 -1.11
C ARG A 33 2.19 -14.66 0.38
N GLU A 34 2.19 -13.64 1.24
CA GLU A 34 2.23 -13.80 2.69
C GLU A 34 1.01 -14.56 3.22
N CYS A 35 -0.19 -14.21 2.75
CA CYS A 35 -1.41 -14.90 3.12
C CYS A 35 -1.40 -16.39 2.75
N LEU A 36 -0.73 -16.76 1.65
CA LEU A 36 -0.66 -18.13 1.14
C LEU A 36 0.65 -18.86 1.51
N SER A 37 1.53 -18.25 2.30
CA SER A 37 2.83 -18.82 2.72
C SER A 37 2.72 -20.07 3.60
N GLY A 38 1.51 -20.42 4.04
CA GLY A 38 1.24 -21.57 4.90
C GLY A 38 1.38 -21.28 6.40
N GLN A 39 1.87 -20.10 6.81
CA GLN A 39 2.01 -19.73 8.22
C GLN A 39 0.67 -19.70 8.99
N PHE A 40 -0.44 -19.46 8.29
CA PHE A 40 -1.78 -19.47 8.85
C PHE A 40 -2.46 -20.86 8.77
N GLY A 41 -1.75 -21.87 8.26
CA GLY A 41 -2.31 -23.20 8.04
C GLY A 41 -3.23 -23.32 6.82
N PHE A 42 -3.31 -22.26 5.99
CA PHE A 42 -4.01 -22.30 4.70
C PHE A 42 -3.06 -22.82 3.63
N GLY A 43 -3.53 -23.79 2.84
CA GLY A 43 -2.86 -24.16 1.60
C GLY A 43 -3.32 -23.27 0.44
N VAL A 44 -2.87 -23.59 -0.78
CA VAL A 44 -3.39 -22.98 -2.00
C VAL A 44 -4.73 -23.61 -2.36
N GLU A 45 -5.65 -23.63 -1.38
CA GLU A 45 -7.00 -24.11 -1.57
C GLU A 45 -7.86 -23.01 -2.20
N ARG A 46 -8.81 -23.40 -3.06
CA ARG A 46 -9.65 -22.45 -3.80
C ARG A 46 -10.35 -21.45 -2.89
N ASP A 47 -10.96 -21.94 -1.80
CA ASP A 47 -11.74 -21.10 -0.88
C ASP A 47 -10.87 -20.08 -0.14
N ALA A 48 -9.66 -20.48 0.27
CA ALA A 48 -8.70 -19.58 0.89
C ALA A 48 -8.20 -18.52 -0.10
N VAL A 49 -7.83 -18.92 -1.32
CA VAL A 49 -7.37 -18.01 -2.37
C VAL A 49 -8.45 -16.98 -2.73
N PHE A 50 -9.70 -17.43 -2.95
CA PHE A 50 -10.81 -16.52 -3.27
C PHE A 50 -11.17 -15.63 -2.09
N GLY A 51 -11.10 -16.14 -0.87
CA GLY A 51 -11.30 -15.39 0.35
C GLY A 51 -10.28 -14.24 0.48
N PHE A 52 -8.99 -14.54 0.35
CA PHE A 52 -7.93 -13.51 0.41
C PHE A 52 -8.02 -12.51 -0.74
N LEU A 53 -8.24 -12.94 -1.97
CA LEU A 53 -8.42 -12.03 -3.11
C LEU A 53 -9.62 -11.10 -2.90
N SER A 54 -10.74 -11.63 -2.41
CA SER A 54 -11.93 -10.84 -2.11
C SER A 54 -11.67 -9.83 -1.00
N LEU A 55 -10.99 -10.24 0.09
CA LEU A 55 -10.62 -9.36 1.19
C LEU A 55 -9.70 -8.22 0.72
N ILE A 56 -8.63 -8.53 -0.02
CA ILE A 56 -7.69 -7.53 -0.55
C ILE A 56 -8.43 -6.56 -1.48
N PHE A 57 -9.23 -7.07 -2.41
CA PHE A 57 -9.98 -6.23 -3.36
C PHE A 57 -10.91 -5.27 -2.64
N TRP A 58 -11.75 -5.75 -1.74
CA TRP A 58 -12.70 -4.91 -1.03
C TRP A 58 -12.03 -3.96 -0.03
N LEU A 59 -10.95 -4.39 0.61
CA LEU A 59 -10.18 -3.52 1.49
C LEU A 59 -9.57 -2.35 0.71
N LEU A 60 -9.03 -2.58 -0.48
CA LEU A 60 -8.54 -1.53 -1.37
C LEU A 60 -9.68 -0.58 -1.80
N ILE A 61 -10.82 -1.12 -2.24
CA ILE A 61 -11.98 -0.29 -2.62
C ILE A 61 -12.45 0.58 -1.46
N PHE A 62 -12.65 -0.01 -0.27
CA PHE A 62 -13.12 0.76 0.88
C PHE A 62 -12.09 1.78 1.36
N THR A 63 -10.83 1.38 1.45
CA THR A 63 -9.80 2.25 2.01
C THR A 63 -9.36 3.30 1.00
N VAL A 64 -8.93 2.91 -0.19
CA VAL A 64 -8.41 3.85 -1.20
C VAL A 64 -9.54 4.69 -1.78
N SER A 65 -10.55 4.05 -2.40
CA SER A 65 -11.55 4.77 -3.19
C SER A 65 -12.58 5.48 -2.31
N ILE A 66 -13.12 4.79 -1.30
CA ILE A 66 -14.18 5.38 -0.48
C ILE A 66 -13.59 6.25 0.62
N LYS A 67 -12.74 5.70 1.50
CA LYS A 67 -12.23 6.43 2.65
C LYS A 67 -11.32 7.59 2.23
N TYR A 68 -10.24 7.32 1.47
CA TYR A 68 -9.27 8.36 1.13
C TYR A 68 -9.75 9.27 0.01
N ILE A 69 -10.02 8.75 -1.18
CA ILE A 69 -10.35 9.60 -2.34
C ILE A 69 -11.67 10.36 -2.13
N THR A 70 -12.71 9.71 -1.59
CA THR A 70 -14.01 10.35 -1.48
C THR A 70 -14.14 11.26 -0.26
N PHE A 71 -13.53 10.91 0.88
CA PHE A 71 -13.71 11.66 2.13
C PHE A 71 -12.45 12.37 2.60
N VAL A 72 -11.35 11.66 2.84
CA VAL A 72 -10.17 12.19 3.55
C VAL A 72 -9.47 13.27 2.74
N MET A 73 -9.31 13.10 1.43
CA MET A 73 -8.65 14.08 0.55
C MET A 73 -9.41 15.41 0.42
N ARG A 74 -10.67 15.48 0.90
CA ARG A 74 -11.42 16.74 0.97
C ARG A 74 -11.07 17.58 2.20
N ALA A 75 -10.38 17.00 3.17
CA ALA A 75 -9.97 17.68 4.40
C ALA A 75 -8.66 18.42 4.18
N ASP A 76 -8.72 19.50 3.43
CA ASP A 76 -7.60 20.37 3.05
C ASP A 76 -7.43 21.52 4.03
N ASN A 77 -6.19 21.88 4.34
CA ASN A 77 -5.84 23.07 5.10
C ASN A 77 -4.79 23.90 4.36
N ALA A 78 -5.24 24.77 3.47
CA ALA A 78 -4.39 25.62 2.65
C ALA A 78 -3.38 24.88 1.76
N GLY A 79 -3.80 23.74 1.20
CA GLY A 79 -2.97 22.87 0.36
C GLY A 79 -2.16 21.84 1.14
N GLU A 80 -2.31 21.80 2.47
CA GLU A 80 -1.62 20.83 3.32
C GLU A 80 -2.56 19.70 3.74
N GLY A 81 -2.07 18.46 3.67
CA GLY A 81 -2.75 17.25 4.08
C GLY A 81 -2.07 16.53 5.24
N GLY A 82 -2.35 15.24 5.36
CA GLY A 82 -1.74 14.36 6.36
C GLY A 82 -2.44 14.35 7.71
N ILE A 83 -1.96 13.46 8.58
CA ILE A 83 -2.60 13.17 9.87
C ILE A 83 -2.62 14.37 10.82
N LEU A 84 -1.58 15.22 10.79
CA LEU A 84 -1.51 16.40 11.64
C LEU A 84 -2.49 17.47 11.17
N THR A 85 -2.68 17.62 9.87
CA THR A 85 -3.68 18.50 9.29
C THR A 85 -5.09 18.03 9.66
N LEU A 86 -5.38 16.75 9.54
CA LEU A 86 -6.66 16.18 9.93
C LEU A 86 -6.95 16.40 11.41
N MET A 87 -5.96 16.19 12.28
CA MET A 87 -6.03 16.47 13.71
C MET A 87 -6.36 17.95 14.00
N SER A 88 -5.66 18.86 13.32
CA SER A 88 -5.86 20.31 13.45
C SER A 88 -7.27 20.73 13.02
N LEU A 89 -7.73 20.23 11.87
CA LEU A 89 -9.07 20.52 11.33
C LEU A 89 -10.16 19.99 12.25
N ALA A 90 -10.04 18.75 12.72
CA ALA A 90 -11.01 18.13 13.62
C ALA A 90 -11.08 18.85 14.99
N GLY A 91 -9.98 19.45 15.44
CA GLY A 91 -9.91 20.18 16.71
C GLY A 91 -10.52 21.59 16.69
N ARG A 92 -10.74 22.20 15.50
CA ARG A 92 -11.14 23.63 15.39
C ARG A 92 -12.44 24.00 16.09
N ASN A 93 -13.43 23.11 16.11
CA ASN A 93 -14.78 23.37 16.61
C ASN A 93 -15.20 22.41 17.72
N THR A 94 -14.25 21.92 18.52
CA THR A 94 -14.50 20.94 19.57
C THR A 94 -14.18 21.49 20.97
N SER A 95 -14.69 20.82 22.01
CA SER A 95 -14.35 21.16 23.38
C SER A 95 -12.87 20.90 23.72
N ALA A 96 -12.29 21.60 24.68
CA ALA A 96 -10.90 21.40 25.09
C ALA A 96 -10.55 19.94 25.42
N ARG A 97 -11.49 19.23 26.07
CA ARG A 97 -11.31 17.78 26.37
C ARG A 97 -11.22 16.95 25.10
N MET A 98 -12.10 17.20 24.13
CA MET A 98 -12.08 16.47 22.85
C MET A 98 -10.83 16.81 22.04
N THR A 99 -10.42 18.08 22.04
CA THR A 99 -9.16 18.50 21.39
C THR A 99 -7.96 17.74 21.97
N SER A 100 -7.87 17.57 23.29
CA SER A 100 -6.80 16.79 23.92
C SER A 100 -6.81 15.33 23.45
N VAL A 101 -7.98 14.71 23.34
CA VAL A 101 -8.10 13.33 22.83
C VAL A 101 -7.63 13.26 21.37
N LEU A 102 -8.07 14.20 20.53
CA LEU A 102 -7.67 14.26 19.12
C LEU A 102 -6.16 14.45 18.93
N VAL A 103 -5.55 15.28 19.80
CA VAL A 103 -4.08 15.47 19.80
C VAL A 103 -3.36 14.16 20.13
N ILE A 104 -3.81 13.44 21.17
CA ILE A 104 -3.22 12.14 21.52
C ILE A 104 -3.37 11.13 20.37
N LEU A 105 -4.56 11.05 19.79
CA LEU A 105 -4.81 10.15 18.65
C LEU A 105 -3.96 10.54 17.43
N GLY A 106 -3.83 11.83 17.15
CA GLY A 106 -2.98 12.34 16.06
C GLY A 106 -1.51 12.02 16.27
N LEU A 107 -1.00 12.15 17.50
CA LEU A 107 0.38 11.79 17.84
C LEU A 107 0.63 10.29 17.73
N ILE A 108 -0.30 9.46 18.21
CA ILE A 108 -0.23 7.99 18.06
C ILE A 108 -0.22 7.62 16.59
N GLY A 109 -1.16 8.16 15.79
CA GLY A 109 -1.24 7.90 14.37
C GLY A 109 0.03 8.36 13.62
N GLY A 110 0.57 9.53 13.95
CA GLY A 110 1.84 10.01 13.40
C GLY A 110 3.01 9.08 13.75
N SER A 111 3.04 8.53 14.97
CA SER A 111 4.06 7.56 15.37
C SER A 111 3.97 6.26 14.57
N PHE A 112 2.76 5.75 14.32
CA PHE A 112 2.57 4.59 13.43
C PHE A 112 3.00 4.88 12.00
N PHE A 113 2.69 6.05 11.48
CA PHE A 113 3.13 6.48 10.16
C PHE A 113 4.66 6.48 10.03
N TYR A 114 5.37 7.02 11.02
CA TYR A 114 6.84 6.95 11.04
C TYR A 114 7.36 5.51 11.11
N GLY A 115 6.70 4.62 11.83
CA GLY A 115 7.05 3.19 11.87
C GLY A 115 6.89 2.53 10.50
N GLU A 116 5.81 2.85 9.80
CA GLU A 116 5.53 2.32 8.48
C GLU A 116 6.55 2.76 7.42
N VAL A 117 6.98 4.00 7.42
CA VAL A 117 8.01 4.53 6.51
C VAL A 117 9.32 3.72 6.56
N VAL A 118 9.60 3.04 7.68
CA VAL A 118 10.76 2.15 7.80
C VAL A 118 10.44 0.72 7.35
N ILE A 119 9.26 0.21 7.73
CA ILE A 119 8.87 -1.19 7.52
C ILE A 119 8.53 -1.46 6.05
N THR A 120 7.74 -0.61 5.43
CA THR A 120 7.21 -0.83 4.08
C THR A 120 8.31 -0.92 3.01
N PRO A 121 9.30 0.00 2.93
CA PRO A 121 10.40 -0.17 1.98
C PRO A 121 11.20 -1.45 2.20
N ALA A 122 11.39 -1.85 3.46
CA ALA A 122 12.12 -3.08 3.78
C ALA A 122 11.38 -4.31 3.24
N ILE A 123 10.08 -4.43 3.50
CA ILE A 123 9.24 -5.55 3.02
C ILE A 123 9.21 -5.55 1.48
N SER A 124 8.98 -4.41 0.85
CA SER A 124 8.87 -4.30 -0.62
C SER A 124 10.18 -4.70 -1.32
N VAL A 125 11.33 -4.25 -0.81
CA VAL A 125 12.64 -4.60 -1.38
C VAL A 125 12.94 -6.08 -1.13
N MET A 126 12.72 -6.58 0.09
CA MET A 126 12.94 -8.02 0.39
C MET A 126 12.07 -8.89 -0.50
N SER A 127 10.78 -8.62 -0.61
CA SER A 127 9.86 -9.39 -1.44
C SER A 127 10.25 -9.40 -2.92
N ALA A 128 10.76 -8.27 -3.43
CA ALA A 128 11.26 -8.19 -4.80
C ALA A 128 12.51 -9.08 -5.01
N ILE A 129 13.44 -9.09 -4.04
CA ILE A 129 14.66 -9.89 -4.12
C ILE A 129 14.37 -11.38 -3.92
N GLU A 130 13.45 -11.73 -3.02
CA GLU A 130 12.96 -13.10 -2.85
C GLU A 130 12.34 -13.66 -4.14
N GLY A 131 11.79 -12.81 -5.01
CA GLY A 131 11.36 -13.23 -6.34
C GLY A 131 12.48 -13.79 -7.23
N LEU A 132 13.73 -13.40 -6.98
CA LEU A 132 14.90 -13.93 -7.69
C LEU A 132 15.24 -15.37 -7.28
N GLU A 133 14.87 -15.81 -6.08
CA GLU A 133 15.04 -17.17 -5.58
C GLU A 133 14.37 -18.19 -6.50
N ILE A 134 13.24 -17.84 -7.11
CA ILE A 134 12.51 -18.71 -8.06
C ILE A 134 13.38 -19.06 -9.27
N ILE A 135 14.25 -18.11 -9.69
CA ILE A 135 15.13 -18.29 -10.86
C ILE A 135 16.49 -18.83 -10.42
N ALA A 136 16.98 -18.42 -9.26
CA ALA A 136 18.29 -18.74 -8.73
C ALA A 136 18.22 -19.07 -7.22
N PRO A 137 17.85 -20.32 -6.85
CA PRO A 137 17.71 -20.73 -5.44
C PRO A 137 18.97 -20.51 -4.57
N GLN A 138 20.13 -20.41 -5.19
CA GLN A 138 21.41 -20.17 -4.49
C GLN A 138 21.48 -18.75 -3.89
N LEU A 139 20.57 -17.83 -4.28
CA LEU A 139 20.54 -16.47 -3.78
C LEU A 139 19.83 -16.33 -2.42
N ASP A 140 19.23 -17.38 -1.89
CA ASP A 140 18.52 -17.37 -0.61
C ASP A 140 19.35 -16.72 0.52
N THR A 141 20.60 -17.15 0.70
CA THR A 141 21.52 -16.60 1.72
C THR A 141 21.91 -15.14 1.45
N TRP A 142 21.70 -14.63 0.23
CA TRP A 142 22.04 -13.28 -0.19
C TRP A 142 20.86 -12.30 -0.19
N ILE A 143 19.64 -12.77 0.06
CA ILE A 143 18.44 -11.92 0.06
C ILE A 143 18.61 -10.74 1.02
N VAL A 144 18.96 -11.00 2.28
CA VAL A 144 19.12 -9.93 3.28
C VAL A 144 20.30 -9.00 2.96
N PRO A 145 21.53 -9.48 2.63
CA PRO A 145 22.63 -8.61 2.22
C PRO A 145 22.30 -7.72 1.02
N ILE A 146 21.67 -8.28 -0.03
CA ILE A 146 21.29 -7.52 -1.22
C ILE A 146 20.22 -6.48 -0.86
N SER A 147 19.24 -6.84 -0.03
CA SER A 147 18.19 -5.91 0.44
C SER A 147 18.80 -4.72 1.18
N ILE A 148 19.75 -4.94 2.06
CA ILE A 148 20.45 -3.87 2.79
C ILE A 148 21.20 -2.94 1.83
N ILE A 149 21.87 -3.50 0.82
CA ILE A 149 22.59 -2.68 -0.18
C ILE A 149 21.59 -1.83 -0.97
N VAL A 150 20.50 -2.42 -1.48
CA VAL A 150 19.48 -1.72 -2.25
C VAL A 150 18.83 -0.62 -1.43
N LEU A 151 18.42 -0.89 -0.18
CA LEU A 151 17.83 0.10 0.71
C LEU A 151 18.81 1.23 1.03
N THR A 152 20.07 0.90 1.29
CA THR A 152 21.10 1.91 1.55
C THR A 152 21.29 2.84 0.35
N LEU A 153 21.36 2.28 -0.88
CA LEU A 153 21.44 3.06 -2.10
C LEU A 153 20.21 3.94 -2.31
N LEU A 154 19.01 3.40 -2.04
CA LEU A 154 17.76 4.13 -2.14
C LEU A 154 17.77 5.36 -1.21
N PHE A 155 18.10 5.17 0.08
CA PHE A 155 18.15 6.27 1.05
C PHE A 155 19.25 7.30 0.73
N VAL A 156 20.38 6.86 0.18
CA VAL A 156 21.44 7.77 -0.29
C VAL A 156 20.95 8.64 -1.46
N ILE A 157 20.18 8.07 -2.38
CA ILE A 157 19.60 8.83 -3.51
C ILE A 157 18.50 9.78 -3.01
N GLN A 158 17.68 9.35 -2.07
CA GLN A 158 16.55 10.12 -1.54
C GLN A 158 16.96 11.44 -0.88
N LYS A 159 18.19 11.54 -0.35
CA LYS A 159 18.72 12.80 0.21
C LYS A 159 18.76 13.98 -0.78
N HIS A 160 18.68 13.70 -2.07
CA HIS A 160 18.67 14.73 -3.12
C HIS A 160 17.28 15.29 -3.43
N GLY A 161 16.27 14.89 -2.69
CA GLY A 161 14.90 15.38 -2.76
C GLY A 161 13.92 14.44 -3.45
N THR A 162 12.69 14.42 -2.94
CA THR A 162 11.59 13.56 -3.40
C THR A 162 11.17 13.83 -4.85
N GLY A 163 11.28 15.07 -5.31
CA GLY A 163 10.90 15.44 -6.68
C GLY A 163 11.75 14.76 -7.77
N MET A 164 13.04 14.48 -7.52
CA MET A 164 13.88 13.72 -8.45
C MET A 164 13.47 12.25 -8.45
N VAL A 165 13.23 11.70 -7.27
CA VAL A 165 12.81 10.32 -7.08
C VAL A 165 11.48 10.05 -7.81
N GLY A 166 10.46 10.91 -7.61
CA GLY A 166 9.18 10.79 -8.29
C GLY A 166 9.27 10.79 -9.81
N LYS A 167 10.10 11.68 -10.39
CA LYS A 167 10.32 11.72 -11.84
C LYS A 167 11.00 10.46 -12.39
N LEU A 168 11.90 9.85 -11.62
CA LEU A 168 12.57 8.61 -12.02
C LEU A 168 11.64 7.39 -11.90
N PHE A 169 10.85 7.33 -10.84
CA PHE A 169 9.97 6.18 -10.58
C PHE A 169 8.69 6.20 -11.43
N ALA A 170 8.16 7.38 -11.80
CA ALA A 170 6.92 7.47 -12.56
C ALA A 170 6.90 6.62 -13.85
N PRO A 171 7.89 6.69 -14.76
CA PRO A 171 7.89 5.85 -15.97
C PRO A 171 8.03 4.35 -15.63
N ILE A 172 8.81 4.01 -14.59
CA ILE A 172 8.97 2.62 -14.15
C ILE A 172 7.62 2.07 -13.66
N MET A 173 6.88 2.85 -12.88
CA MET A 173 5.57 2.45 -12.37
C MET A 173 4.52 2.36 -13.46
N LEU A 174 4.55 3.21 -14.48
CA LEU A 174 3.67 3.08 -15.64
C LEU A 174 3.91 1.76 -16.39
N ILE A 175 5.17 1.40 -16.62
CA ILE A 175 5.53 0.13 -17.25
C ILE A 175 5.09 -1.04 -16.37
N TRP A 176 5.29 -0.93 -15.05
CA TRP A 176 4.88 -1.94 -14.08
C TRP A 176 3.36 -2.19 -14.11
N PHE A 177 2.55 -1.14 -14.04
CA PHE A 177 1.10 -1.28 -14.11
C PHE A 177 0.62 -1.82 -15.45
N LEU A 178 1.25 -1.41 -16.55
CA LEU A 178 0.94 -1.96 -17.88
C LEU A 178 1.25 -3.45 -17.94
N LEU A 179 2.41 -3.86 -17.40
CA LEU A 179 2.81 -5.26 -17.33
C LEU A 179 1.81 -6.07 -16.49
N LEU A 180 1.44 -5.59 -15.30
CA LEU A 180 0.44 -6.24 -14.45
C LEU A 180 -0.92 -6.34 -15.16
N ALA A 181 -1.35 -5.29 -15.85
CA ALA A 181 -2.61 -5.28 -16.59
C ALA A 181 -2.62 -6.33 -17.71
N VAL A 182 -1.54 -6.41 -18.50
CA VAL A 182 -1.42 -7.37 -19.61
C VAL A 182 -1.35 -8.81 -19.09
N LEU A 183 -0.47 -9.07 -18.12
CA LEU A 183 -0.32 -10.41 -17.54
C LEU A 183 -1.56 -10.85 -16.79
N GLY A 184 -2.18 -9.93 -16.00
CA GLY A 184 -3.42 -10.18 -15.29
C GLY A 184 -4.57 -10.48 -16.24
N ALA A 185 -4.77 -9.67 -17.28
CA ALA A 185 -5.80 -9.91 -18.30
C ALA A 185 -5.62 -11.26 -18.99
N ARG A 186 -4.38 -11.62 -19.35
CA ARG A 186 -4.07 -12.93 -19.93
C ARG A 186 -4.42 -14.08 -18.98
N SER A 187 -4.07 -13.95 -17.69
CA SER A 187 -4.36 -14.98 -16.68
C SER A 187 -5.86 -15.10 -16.42
N ILE A 188 -6.58 -13.98 -16.36
CA ILE A 188 -8.04 -13.96 -16.20
C ILE A 188 -8.72 -14.61 -17.42
N TYR A 189 -8.23 -14.33 -18.64
CA TYR A 189 -8.77 -14.96 -19.84
C TYR A 189 -8.61 -16.48 -19.83
N ALA A 190 -7.47 -16.98 -19.33
CA ALA A 190 -7.22 -18.41 -19.18
C ALA A 190 -8.05 -19.06 -18.06
N ASN A 191 -8.29 -18.34 -16.98
CA ASN A 191 -8.99 -18.83 -15.78
C ASN A 191 -10.04 -17.79 -15.30
N PRO A 192 -11.16 -17.62 -16.00
CA PRO A 192 -12.15 -16.58 -15.70
C PRO A 192 -12.85 -16.76 -14.36
N GLU A 193 -12.76 -17.94 -13.77
CA GLU A 193 -13.32 -18.23 -12.44
C GLU A 193 -12.78 -17.31 -11.34
N VAL A 194 -11.56 -16.77 -11.49
CA VAL A 194 -10.96 -15.84 -10.52
C VAL A 194 -11.81 -14.59 -10.32
N LEU A 195 -12.61 -14.18 -11.31
CA LEU A 195 -13.53 -13.05 -11.20
C LEU A 195 -14.63 -13.25 -10.16
N GLN A 196 -14.89 -14.49 -9.75
CA GLN A 196 -15.81 -14.75 -8.64
C GLN A 196 -15.30 -14.17 -7.32
N ALA A 197 -13.98 -14.00 -7.15
CA ALA A 197 -13.40 -13.35 -5.97
C ALA A 197 -13.82 -11.86 -5.82
N LEU A 198 -14.34 -11.23 -6.85
CA LEU A 198 -14.94 -9.89 -6.76
C LEU A 198 -16.24 -9.88 -5.95
N ASN A 199 -16.89 -11.04 -5.80
CA ASN A 199 -18.07 -11.15 -4.95
C ASN A 199 -17.65 -11.13 -3.46
N PRO A 200 -18.17 -10.17 -2.66
CA PRO A 200 -17.85 -10.05 -1.24
C PRO A 200 -18.29 -11.29 -0.43
N TYR A 201 -19.11 -12.15 -1.01
CA TYR A 201 -19.46 -13.44 -0.41
C TYR A 201 -18.21 -14.24 -0.01
N TRP A 202 -17.18 -14.26 -0.83
CA TRP A 202 -15.95 -15.02 -0.54
C TRP A 202 -15.20 -14.48 0.69
N ALA A 203 -15.18 -13.16 0.89
CA ALA A 203 -14.62 -12.57 2.09
C ALA A 203 -15.41 -12.99 3.35
N VAL A 204 -16.74 -12.92 3.29
CA VAL A 204 -17.61 -13.32 4.41
C VAL A 204 -17.50 -14.82 4.66
N HIS A 205 -17.55 -15.64 3.62
CA HIS A 205 -17.43 -17.10 3.70
C HIS A 205 -16.11 -17.52 4.36
N PHE A 206 -15.00 -16.87 3.98
CA PHE A 206 -13.69 -17.11 4.58
C PHE A 206 -13.71 -16.89 6.11
N PHE A 207 -14.34 -15.82 6.58
CA PHE A 207 -14.47 -15.56 8.02
C PHE A 207 -15.35 -16.61 8.72
N LEU A 208 -16.45 -16.98 8.11
CA LEU A 208 -17.35 -17.98 8.71
C LEU A 208 -16.71 -19.37 8.80
N GLN A 209 -15.91 -19.72 7.79
CA GLN A 209 -15.25 -21.01 7.70
C GLN A 209 -14.05 -21.13 8.65
N TYR A 210 -13.17 -20.14 8.68
CA TYR A 210 -11.89 -20.20 9.39
C TYR A 210 -11.86 -19.45 10.73
N LYS A 211 -12.92 -18.72 11.08
CA LYS A 211 -13.15 -18.08 12.40
C LYS A 211 -11.94 -17.29 12.91
N THR A 212 -11.35 -17.77 14.03
CA THR A 212 -10.23 -17.07 14.70
C THR A 212 -9.00 -16.93 13.79
N VAL A 213 -8.71 -17.93 12.97
CA VAL A 213 -7.53 -17.90 12.09
C VAL A 213 -7.70 -16.87 11.00
N SER A 214 -8.92 -16.71 10.45
CA SER A 214 -9.20 -15.64 9.47
C SER A 214 -9.05 -14.25 10.07
N PHE A 215 -9.39 -14.06 11.35
CA PHE A 215 -9.16 -12.78 12.03
C PHE A 215 -7.66 -12.46 12.19
N ILE A 216 -6.83 -13.46 12.51
CA ILE A 216 -5.37 -13.29 12.58
C ILE A 216 -4.81 -12.99 11.19
N ALA A 217 -5.28 -13.69 10.16
CA ALA A 217 -4.87 -13.50 8.77
C ALA A 217 -5.22 -12.10 8.22
N LEU A 218 -6.21 -11.40 8.80
CA LEU A 218 -6.46 -9.98 8.47
C LEU A 218 -5.24 -9.11 8.70
N GLY A 219 -4.40 -9.43 9.69
CA GLY A 219 -3.15 -8.70 9.91
C GLY A 219 -2.26 -8.71 8.67
N ALA A 220 -2.18 -9.87 7.97
CA ALA A 220 -1.47 -9.94 6.70
C ALA A 220 -2.21 -9.19 5.58
N VAL A 221 -3.55 -9.32 5.51
CA VAL A 221 -4.35 -8.62 4.48
C VAL A 221 -4.20 -7.10 4.55
N VAL A 222 -4.02 -6.54 5.76
CA VAL A 222 -3.79 -5.10 5.95
C VAL A 222 -2.52 -4.61 5.24
N LEU A 223 -1.52 -5.47 5.03
CA LEU A 223 -0.33 -5.12 4.26
C LEU A 223 -0.67 -4.63 2.83
N SER A 224 -1.81 -5.05 2.27
CA SER A 224 -2.24 -4.64 0.92
C SER A 224 -2.59 -3.16 0.79
N ILE A 225 -2.83 -2.48 1.92
CA ILE A 225 -3.19 -1.06 1.97
C ILE A 225 -2.10 -0.20 2.62
N THR A 226 -0.90 -0.75 2.85
CA THR A 226 0.24 0.06 3.29
C THR A 226 0.57 1.13 2.27
N GLY A 227 0.99 2.30 2.72
CA GLY A 227 1.30 3.46 1.88
C GLY A 227 0.08 4.26 1.36
N VAL A 228 -1.16 3.82 1.63
CA VAL A 228 -2.38 4.53 1.18
C VAL A 228 -2.49 5.93 1.80
N GLU A 229 -1.96 6.14 2.98
CA GLU A 229 -1.94 7.43 3.66
C GLU A 229 -1.11 8.49 2.92
N ALA A 230 -0.14 8.08 2.10
CA ALA A 230 0.60 8.99 1.24
C ALA A 230 -0.30 9.76 0.26
N LEU A 231 -1.46 9.18 -0.12
CA LEU A 231 -2.48 9.88 -0.91
C LEU A 231 -2.98 11.17 -0.27
N TYR A 232 -2.96 11.25 1.05
CA TYR A 232 -3.46 12.42 1.78
C TYR A 232 -2.31 13.28 2.33
N ALA A 233 -1.12 12.73 2.44
CA ALA A 233 0.05 13.46 2.96
C ALA A 233 0.70 14.38 1.91
N ASP A 234 0.65 14.01 0.64
CA ASP A 234 1.14 14.74 -0.53
C ASP A 234 -0.03 15.41 -1.28
#